data_220d4a729bd7d2df34166ef4566f8154
#
_entry.id   220d4a729bd7d2df34166ef4566f8154
#
_cell.length_a   1.000
_cell.length_b   1.000
_cell.length_c   1.000
_cell.angle_alpha   90.00
_cell.angle_beta   90.00
_cell.angle_gamma   90.00
#
_symmetry.space_group_name_H-M   'P 1'
#
loop_
_entity.id
_entity.type
_entity.pdbx_description
1 polymer ?
#
loop_
_entity_poly.entity_id
_entity_poly.type
_entity_poly.pdbx_seq_one_letter_code
_entity_poly.pdbx_strand_id
1 'polypeptide(L)'
;MGSKLVILKDKDFLYRYSRVLFAATFLVLFICFNCMSSDRFWTWRNFKSIVFAAFPLMMVAYGQTMVLLTRGIDVSLGAVVSLANVVCVSLMKPESQTGWVMAVLGAVAAGAACGGLNGFIIAQFRLAPMIVTIAMTVVYSGLALYVMPMPSGSVYSGFGNLMRKTWFNIPLALLFIVILMIAARLLTNSTSFGRQLRAVGGNEESAYSTGINVKWVKIKTYAFSGMFASLGGIFWQPISIQVTLRLAGIILLMRWLLL
;
A
#
# COMPACT_ATOMS: atom_id res chain seq x y z
N MET A 1 6.97 -3.05 -50.38
CA MET A 1 7.76 -3.49 -49.22
C MET A 1 7.49 -2.67 -47.95
N GLY A 2 7.03 -1.43 -48.06
CA GLY A 2 6.76 -0.55 -46.91
C GLY A 2 5.49 -0.91 -46.09
N SER A 3 4.42 -1.43 -46.69
CA SER A 3 3.15 -1.70 -45.99
C SER A 3 3.22 -2.88 -45.01
N LYS A 4 4.03 -3.90 -45.31
CA LYS A 4 4.21 -5.07 -44.41
C LYS A 4 5.01 -4.72 -43.17
N LEU A 5 5.96 -3.78 -43.23
CA LEU A 5 6.77 -3.30 -42.11
C LEU A 5 5.93 -2.47 -41.13
N VAL A 6 4.96 -1.68 -41.63
CA VAL A 6 4.06 -0.89 -40.75
C VAL A 6 3.11 -1.83 -40.02
N ILE A 7 2.56 -2.85 -40.67
CA ILE A 7 1.63 -3.82 -40.05
C ILE A 7 2.33 -4.68 -38.99
N LEU A 8 3.60 -5.04 -39.19
CA LEU A 8 4.41 -5.79 -38.19
C LEU A 8 4.68 -4.92 -36.99
N LYS A 9 4.99 -3.63 -37.18
CA LYS A 9 5.25 -2.67 -36.10
C LYS A 9 3.99 -2.43 -35.24
N ASP A 10 2.82 -2.39 -35.85
CA ASP A 10 1.53 -2.29 -35.14
C ASP A 10 1.20 -3.56 -34.34
N LYS A 11 1.47 -4.75 -34.87
CA LYS A 11 1.27 -6.01 -34.16
C LYS A 11 2.20 -6.14 -32.95
N ASP A 12 3.46 -5.78 -33.09
CA ASP A 12 4.44 -5.79 -32.00
C ASP A 12 4.06 -4.76 -30.93
N PHE A 13 3.57 -3.59 -31.32
CA PHE A 13 3.09 -2.58 -30.41
C PHE A 13 1.86 -3.08 -29.64
N LEU A 14 0.84 -3.61 -30.32
CA LEU A 14 -0.36 -4.17 -29.69
C LEU A 14 -0.03 -5.32 -28.75
N TYR A 15 0.86 -6.23 -29.13
CA TYR A 15 1.28 -7.34 -28.27
C TYR A 15 2.03 -6.85 -27.04
N ARG A 16 2.95 -5.90 -27.19
CA ARG A 16 3.75 -5.33 -26.12
C ARG A 16 2.92 -4.56 -25.09
N TYR A 17 1.89 -3.85 -25.57
CA TYR A 17 1.04 -3.01 -24.72
C TYR A 17 -0.35 -3.63 -24.48
N SER A 18 -0.62 -4.84 -24.91
CA SER A 18 -1.92 -5.50 -24.78
C SER A 18 -2.47 -5.48 -23.36
N ARG A 19 -1.64 -5.73 -22.37
CA ARG A 19 -2.05 -5.72 -20.94
C ARG A 19 -2.46 -4.32 -20.47
N VAL A 20 -1.72 -3.31 -20.90
CA VAL A 20 -2.03 -1.90 -20.56
C VAL A 20 -3.25 -1.41 -21.29
N LEU A 21 -3.38 -1.76 -22.59
CA LEU A 21 -4.54 -1.43 -23.40
C LEU A 21 -5.82 -2.09 -22.86
N PHE A 22 -5.73 -3.36 -22.45
CA PHE A 22 -6.85 -4.06 -21.82
C PHE A 22 -7.30 -3.35 -20.53
N ALA A 23 -6.35 -3.03 -19.64
CA ALA A 23 -6.65 -2.32 -18.40
C ALA A 23 -7.23 -0.92 -18.67
N ALA A 24 -6.68 -0.19 -19.65
CA ALA A 24 -7.17 1.13 -20.04
C ALA A 24 -8.58 1.05 -20.64
N THR A 25 -8.85 0.08 -21.52
CA THR A 25 -10.19 -0.14 -22.10
C THR A 25 -11.21 -0.44 -21.00
N PHE A 26 -10.86 -1.34 -20.06
CA PHE A 26 -11.74 -1.66 -18.94
C PHE A 26 -12.01 -0.43 -18.07
N LEU A 27 -10.98 0.39 -17.80
CA LEU A 27 -11.13 1.64 -17.05
C LEU A 27 -12.09 2.61 -17.78
N VAL A 28 -11.93 2.80 -19.09
CA VAL A 28 -12.80 3.67 -19.89
C VAL A 28 -14.24 3.18 -19.85
N LEU A 29 -14.47 1.88 -20.07
CA LEU A 29 -15.81 1.29 -19.99
C LEU A 29 -16.43 1.49 -18.60
N PHE A 30 -15.66 1.33 -17.53
CA PHE A 30 -16.13 1.54 -16.18
C PHE A 30 -16.49 3.02 -15.93
N ILE A 31 -15.67 3.95 -16.41
CA ILE A 31 -15.97 5.39 -16.32
C ILE A 31 -17.25 5.71 -17.09
N CYS A 32 -17.39 5.25 -18.33
CA CYS A 32 -18.59 5.46 -19.16
C CYS A 32 -19.84 4.92 -18.45
N PHE A 33 -19.77 3.70 -17.91
CA PHE A 33 -20.88 3.11 -17.17
C PHE A 33 -21.29 3.96 -15.95
N ASN A 34 -20.33 4.43 -15.16
CA ASN A 34 -20.62 5.28 -14.00
C ASN A 34 -21.18 6.65 -14.40
N CYS A 35 -20.71 7.23 -15.53
CA CYS A 35 -21.25 8.48 -16.07
C CYS A 35 -22.72 8.33 -16.47
N MET A 36 -23.09 7.19 -17.07
CA MET A 36 -24.48 6.92 -17.45
C MET A 36 -25.37 6.59 -16.27
N SER A 37 -24.80 6.02 -15.19
CA SER A 37 -25.56 5.57 -14.00
C SER A 37 -25.78 6.68 -12.97
N SER A 38 -25.01 7.78 -13.01
CA SER A 38 -25.10 8.83 -11.99
C SER A 38 -24.69 10.21 -12.49
N ASP A 39 -25.62 11.15 -12.46
CA ASP A 39 -25.34 12.57 -12.77
C ASP A 39 -24.33 13.23 -11.86
N ARG A 40 -24.09 12.62 -10.68
CA ARG A 40 -23.14 13.11 -9.68
C ARG A 40 -21.71 12.64 -9.90
N PHE A 41 -21.47 11.77 -10.88
CA PHE A 41 -20.16 11.19 -11.11
C PHE A 41 -19.11 12.27 -11.40
N TRP A 42 -19.39 13.25 -12.24
CA TRP A 42 -18.50 14.37 -12.59
C TRP A 42 -18.49 15.53 -11.61
N THR A 43 -19.02 15.35 -10.39
CA THR A 43 -18.97 16.40 -9.39
C THR A 43 -17.60 16.46 -8.72
N TRP A 44 -17.15 17.67 -8.37
CA TRP A 44 -15.91 17.88 -7.62
C TRP A 44 -15.90 17.16 -6.28
N ARG A 45 -17.09 17.03 -5.67
CA ARG A 45 -17.27 16.28 -4.43
C ARG A 45 -16.94 14.80 -4.61
N ASN A 46 -17.41 14.18 -5.69
CA ASN A 46 -17.14 12.78 -6.00
C ASN A 46 -15.65 12.57 -6.32
N PHE A 47 -15.03 13.46 -7.11
CA PHE A 47 -13.60 13.42 -7.36
C PHE A 47 -12.76 13.39 -6.08
N LYS A 48 -13.07 14.29 -5.12
CA LYS A 48 -12.40 14.27 -3.81
C LYS A 48 -12.56 12.92 -3.11
N SER A 49 -13.77 12.37 -3.09
CA SER A 49 -14.05 11.07 -2.46
C SER A 49 -13.25 9.93 -3.10
N ILE A 50 -13.13 9.92 -4.43
CA ILE A 50 -12.32 8.94 -5.18
C ILE A 50 -10.84 9.08 -4.80
N VAL A 51 -10.30 10.29 -4.75
CA VAL A 51 -8.90 10.54 -4.35
C VAL A 51 -8.64 10.02 -2.93
N PHE A 52 -9.54 10.30 -1.98
CA PHE A 52 -9.41 9.82 -0.61
C PHE A 52 -9.46 8.28 -0.54
N ALA A 53 -10.39 7.65 -1.26
CA ALA A 53 -10.52 6.20 -1.28
C ALA A 53 -9.33 5.51 -1.97
N ALA A 54 -8.75 6.14 -2.98
CA ALA A 54 -7.59 5.62 -3.72
C ALA A 54 -6.28 5.69 -2.91
N PHE A 55 -6.15 6.64 -1.98
CA PHE A 55 -4.91 6.85 -1.24
C PHE A 55 -4.37 5.59 -0.56
N PRO A 56 -5.13 4.88 0.30
CA PRO A 56 -4.65 3.65 0.94
C PRO A 56 -4.21 2.59 -0.07
N LEU A 57 -4.98 2.42 -1.14
CA LEU A 57 -4.68 1.43 -2.19
C LEU A 57 -3.38 1.77 -2.92
N MET A 58 -3.14 3.05 -3.23
CA MET A 58 -1.92 3.50 -3.88
C MET A 58 -0.69 3.29 -3.00
N MET A 59 -0.80 3.53 -1.69
CA MET A 59 0.29 3.30 -0.74
C MET A 59 0.63 1.81 -0.65
N VAL A 60 -0.37 0.94 -0.50
CA VAL A 60 -0.18 -0.51 -0.48
C VAL A 60 0.41 -1.02 -1.80
N ALA A 61 -0.12 -0.56 -2.94
CA ALA A 61 0.38 -0.94 -4.26
C ALA A 61 1.85 -0.55 -4.45
N TYR A 62 2.25 0.61 -3.91
CA TYR A 62 3.63 1.04 -3.96
C TYR A 62 4.54 0.16 -3.09
N GLY A 63 4.14 -0.10 -1.84
CA GLY A 63 4.83 -1.04 -0.97
C GLY A 63 5.00 -2.41 -1.63
N GLN A 64 3.93 -2.94 -2.20
CA GLN A 64 3.95 -4.21 -2.93
C GLN A 64 4.88 -4.17 -4.15
N THR A 65 4.94 -3.06 -4.88
CA THR A 65 5.85 -2.90 -6.03
C THR A 65 7.30 -3.05 -5.61
N MET A 66 7.71 -2.49 -4.46
CA MET A 66 9.07 -2.64 -3.94
C MET A 66 9.40 -4.11 -3.63
N VAL A 67 8.45 -4.83 -3.03
CA VAL A 67 8.62 -6.26 -2.73
C VAL A 67 8.68 -7.08 -4.02
N LEU A 68 7.85 -6.80 -5.01
CA LEU A 68 7.86 -7.46 -6.32
C LEU A 68 9.18 -7.26 -7.07
N LEU A 69 9.84 -6.11 -6.92
CA LEU A 69 11.17 -5.87 -7.49
C LEU A 69 12.24 -6.81 -6.92
N THR A 70 12.02 -7.43 -5.76
CA THR A 70 12.89 -8.49 -5.20
C THR A 70 12.33 -9.90 -5.45
N ARG A 71 11.39 -10.06 -6.37
CA ARG A 71 10.68 -11.33 -6.65
C ARG A 71 9.91 -11.88 -5.43
N GLY A 72 9.58 -11.04 -4.45
CA GLY A 72 8.74 -11.38 -3.32
C GLY A 72 7.28 -11.02 -3.57
N ILE A 73 6.39 -11.57 -2.72
CA ILE A 73 4.99 -11.18 -2.60
C ILE A 73 4.70 -10.98 -1.12
N ASP A 74 4.13 -9.83 -0.75
CA ASP A 74 3.72 -9.55 0.62
C ASP A 74 2.19 -9.53 0.72
N VAL A 75 1.63 -10.60 1.24
CA VAL A 75 0.19 -10.73 1.46
C VAL A 75 -0.25 -10.03 2.75
N SER A 76 0.69 -9.75 3.66
CA SER A 76 0.39 -9.19 4.98
C SER A 76 0.06 -7.69 4.98
N LEU A 77 0.26 -6.99 3.87
CA LEU A 77 0.11 -5.53 3.80
C LEU A 77 -1.28 -5.04 4.23
N GLY A 78 -2.35 -5.79 3.90
CA GLY A 78 -3.70 -5.47 4.36
C GLY A 78 -3.84 -5.52 5.89
N ALA A 79 -3.22 -6.52 6.53
CA ALA A 79 -3.20 -6.65 7.98
C ALA A 79 -2.33 -5.55 8.64
N VAL A 80 -1.21 -5.17 8.00
CA VAL A 80 -0.37 -4.05 8.44
C VAL A 80 -1.13 -2.72 8.36
N VAL A 81 -1.91 -2.49 7.30
CA VAL A 81 -2.82 -1.33 7.18
C VAL A 81 -3.77 -1.27 8.39
N SER A 82 -4.42 -2.40 8.70
CA SER A 82 -5.36 -2.48 9.83
C SER A 82 -4.67 -2.25 11.17
N LEU A 83 -3.52 -2.89 11.40
CA LEU A 83 -2.75 -2.72 12.63
C LEU A 83 -2.25 -1.27 12.79
N ALA A 84 -1.71 -0.66 11.75
CA ALA A 84 -1.25 0.72 11.77
C ALA A 84 -2.40 1.70 12.05
N ASN A 85 -3.59 1.45 11.48
CA ASN A 85 -4.80 2.21 11.76
C ASN A 85 -5.14 2.16 13.26
N VAL A 86 -5.23 0.95 13.82
CA VAL A 86 -5.56 0.73 15.23
C VAL A 86 -4.51 1.35 16.16
N VAL A 87 -3.22 1.18 15.88
CA VAL A 87 -2.13 1.79 16.66
C VAL A 87 -2.22 3.31 16.62
N CYS A 88 -2.48 3.89 15.45
CA CYS A 88 -2.65 5.34 15.30
C CYS A 88 -3.82 5.86 16.15
N VAL A 89 -4.99 5.21 16.10
CA VAL A 89 -6.16 5.60 16.92
C VAL A 89 -5.87 5.47 18.41
N SER A 90 -5.26 4.35 18.81
CA SER A 90 -4.98 4.08 20.24
C SER A 90 -3.99 5.08 20.83
N LEU A 91 -3.03 5.57 20.05
CA LEU A 91 -2.07 6.58 20.47
C LEU A 91 -2.57 8.01 20.34
N MET A 92 -3.65 8.23 19.57
CA MET A 92 -4.18 9.56 19.31
C MET A 92 -4.97 10.07 20.50
N LYS A 93 -4.49 11.18 21.09
CA LYS A 93 -5.18 11.87 22.17
C LYS A 93 -6.08 12.94 21.57
N PRO A 94 -7.43 12.87 21.72
CA PRO A 94 -8.38 13.81 21.09
C PRO A 94 -8.16 15.27 21.49
N GLU A 95 -7.66 15.51 22.68
CA GLU A 95 -7.49 16.84 23.27
C GLU A 95 -6.09 17.46 22.99
N SER A 96 -5.15 16.67 22.48
CA SER A 96 -3.76 17.12 22.28
C SER A 96 -3.52 17.57 20.84
N GLN A 97 -3.20 18.84 20.67
CA GLN A 97 -2.85 19.41 19.36
C GLN A 97 -1.57 18.82 18.75
N THR A 98 -0.68 18.24 19.54
CA THR A 98 0.59 17.63 19.09
C THR A 98 0.56 16.11 19.15
N GLY A 99 -0.36 15.52 19.90
CA GLY A 99 -0.46 14.07 20.13
C GLY A 99 -0.67 13.25 18.86
N TRP A 100 -1.31 13.83 17.83
CA TRP A 100 -1.51 13.17 16.55
C TRP A 100 -0.20 12.89 15.80
N VAL A 101 0.83 13.73 15.97
CA VAL A 101 2.15 13.50 15.33
C VAL A 101 2.79 12.24 15.90
N MET A 102 2.77 12.09 17.23
CA MET A 102 3.29 10.88 17.88
C MET A 102 2.50 9.63 17.50
N ALA A 103 1.19 9.75 17.34
CA ALA A 103 0.34 8.66 16.89
C ALA A 103 0.68 8.22 15.44
N VAL A 104 0.88 9.18 14.54
CA VAL A 104 1.31 8.92 13.16
C VAL A 104 2.69 8.26 13.11
N LEU A 105 3.67 8.82 13.85
CA LEU A 105 5.02 8.26 13.90
C LEU A 105 5.03 6.84 14.50
N GLY A 106 4.23 6.60 15.56
CA GLY A 106 4.08 5.29 16.17
C GLY A 106 3.48 4.26 15.20
N ALA A 107 2.45 4.65 14.46
CA ALA A 107 1.83 3.77 13.45
C ALA A 107 2.79 3.45 12.29
N VAL A 108 3.56 4.44 11.82
CA VAL A 108 4.57 4.23 10.77
C VAL A 108 5.70 3.33 11.28
N ALA A 109 6.15 3.52 12.51
CA ALA A 109 7.16 2.67 13.14
C ALA A 109 6.67 1.22 13.31
N ALA A 110 5.41 1.04 13.73
CA ALA A 110 4.77 -0.27 13.83
C ALA A 110 4.72 -0.98 12.46
N GLY A 111 4.30 -0.28 11.40
CA GLY A 111 4.30 -0.85 10.06
C GLY A 111 5.70 -1.19 9.54
N ALA A 112 6.69 -0.33 9.79
CA ALA A 112 8.09 -0.59 9.47
C ALA A 112 8.62 -1.82 10.21
N ALA A 113 8.28 -1.98 11.49
CA ALA A 113 8.67 -3.13 12.32
C ALA A 113 8.03 -4.43 11.80
N CYS A 114 6.74 -4.41 11.48
CA CYS A 114 6.04 -5.57 10.89
C CYS A 114 6.69 -5.99 9.56
N GLY A 115 6.87 -5.05 8.64
CA GLY A 115 7.55 -5.33 7.38
C GLY A 115 8.99 -5.80 7.59
N GLY A 116 9.75 -5.12 8.46
CA GLY A 116 11.12 -5.51 8.79
C GLY A 116 11.21 -6.92 9.37
N LEU A 117 10.26 -7.32 10.21
CA LEU A 117 10.15 -8.68 10.76
C LEU A 117 9.89 -9.70 9.65
N ASN A 118 8.95 -9.42 8.72
CA ASN A 118 8.74 -10.26 7.55
C ASN A 118 10.03 -10.44 6.77
N GLY A 119 10.68 -9.32 6.43
CA GLY A 119 11.93 -9.32 5.67
C GLY A 119 13.05 -10.07 6.39
N PHE A 120 13.14 -9.95 7.71
CA PHE A 120 14.12 -10.67 8.53
C PHE A 120 13.88 -12.19 8.47
N ILE A 121 12.63 -12.63 8.70
CA ILE A 121 12.28 -14.07 8.66
C ILE A 121 12.59 -14.64 7.26
N ILE A 122 12.16 -13.97 6.21
CA ILE A 122 12.37 -14.40 4.82
C ILE A 122 13.89 -14.48 4.49
N ALA A 123 14.65 -13.44 4.87
CA ALA A 123 16.06 -13.35 4.52
C ALA A 123 16.95 -14.27 5.36
N GLN A 124 16.62 -14.45 6.65
CA GLN A 124 17.42 -15.26 7.57
C GLN A 124 17.19 -16.74 7.36
N PHE A 125 15.93 -17.15 7.27
CA PHE A 125 15.56 -18.57 7.15
C PHE A 125 15.39 -19.02 5.69
N ARG A 126 15.60 -18.13 4.71
CA ARG A 126 15.46 -18.41 3.26
C ARG A 126 14.10 -19.02 2.90
N LEU A 127 13.06 -18.60 3.61
CA LEU A 127 11.70 -19.10 3.39
C LEU A 127 11.05 -18.39 2.19
N ALA A 128 10.10 -19.08 1.56
CA ALA A 128 9.29 -18.50 0.49
C ALA A 128 8.49 -17.29 1.03
N PRO A 129 8.61 -16.09 0.41
CA PRO A 129 7.97 -14.86 0.90
C PRO A 129 6.47 -15.01 1.13
N MET A 130 5.78 -15.66 0.21
CA MET A 130 4.32 -15.84 0.27
C MET A 130 3.89 -16.62 1.52
N ILE A 131 4.62 -17.69 1.88
CA ILE A 131 4.29 -18.50 3.06
C ILE A 131 4.42 -17.69 4.34
N VAL A 132 5.54 -16.96 4.49
CA VAL A 132 5.79 -16.12 5.66
C VAL A 132 4.73 -15.02 5.77
N THR A 133 4.44 -14.31 4.69
CA THR A 133 3.54 -13.17 4.73
C THR A 133 2.07 -13.58 4.92
N ILE A 134 1.64 -14.75 4.44
CA ILE A 134 0.31 -15.30 4.76
C ILE A 134 0.22 -15.61 6.28
N ALA A 135 1.21 -16.29 6.86
CA ALA A 135 1.21 -16.58 8.29
C ALA A 135 1.21 -15.27 9.12
N MET A 136 2.02 -14.29 8.73
CA MET A 136 2.09 -13.00 9.42
C MET A 136 0.83 -12.14 9.23
N THR A 137 0.03 -12.38 8.18
CA THR A 137 -1.30 -11.76 8.04
C THR A 137 -2.19 -12.10 9.24
N VAL A 138 -2.19 -13.36 9.65
CA VAL A 138 -2.99 -13.82 10.80
C VAL A 138 -2.46 -13.19 12.10
N VAL A 139 -1.14 -13.16 12.27
CA VAL A 139 -0.50 -12.56 13.46
C VAL A 139 -0.83 -11.08 13.58
N TYR A 140 -0.66 -10.30 12.52
CA TYR A 140 -0.91 -8.85 12.54
C TYR A 140 -2.39 -8.52 12.67
N SER A 141 -3.28 -9.34 12.08
CA SER A 141 -4.72 -9.19 12.28
C SER A 141 -5.11 -9.49 13.74
N GLY A 142 -4.53 -10.53 14.33
CA GLY A 142 -4.72 -10.86 15.74
C GLY A 142 -4.22 -9.75 16.67
N LEU A 143 -3.05 -9.17 16.39
CA LEU A 143 -2.53 -8.02 17.13
C LEU A 143 -3.43 -6.80 17.00
N ALA A 144 -3.97 -6.52 15.82
CA ALA A 144 -4.91 -5.43 15.63
C ALA A 144 -6.18 -5.60 16.49
N LEU A 145 -6.73 -6.81 16.53
CA LEU A 145 -7.88 -7.15 17.36
C LEU A 145 -7.54 -7.13 18.86
N TYR A 146 -6.33 -7.52 19.24
CA TYR A 146 -5.89 -7.45 20.64
C TYR A 146 -5.81 -6.00 21.13
N VAL A 147 -5.25 -5.09 20.31
CA VAL A 147 -5.12 -3.67 20.65
C VAL A 147 -6.49 -2.97 20.67
N MET A 148 -7.39 -3.32 19.74
CA MET A 148 -8.73 -2.73 19.63
C MET A 148 -9.78 -3.80 19.32
N PRO A 149 -10.30 -4.51 20.35
CA PRO A 149 -11.30 -5.58 20.17
C PRO A 149 -12.63 -5.09 19.61
N MET A 150 -12.99 -3.85 19.91
CA MET A 150 -14.20 -3.20 19.42
C MET A 150 -13.86 -1.86 18.76
N PRO A 151 -14.60 -1.44 17.72
CA PRO A 151 -14.43 -0.11 17.13
C PRO A 151 -14.60 0.96 18.19
N SER A 152 -13.51 1.62 18.55
CA SER A 152 -13.48 2.66 19.58
C SER A 152 -12.45 3.72 19.23
N GLY A 153 -12.47 4.80 20.00
CA GLY A 153 -11.54 5.91 19.82
C GLY A 153 -12.10 7.01 18.91
N SER A 154 -11.52 8.17 19.06
CA SER A 154 -11.85 9.36 18.29
C SER A 154 -10.59 9.94 17.67
N VAL A 155 -10.71 10.39 16.44
CA VAL A 155 -9.63 11.07 15.73
C VAL A 155 -9.64 12.54 16.16
N TYR A 156 -8.47 13.08 16.49
CA TYR A 156 -8.35 14.52 16.74
C TYR A 156 -8.93 15.32 15.57
N SER A 157 -9.86 16.19 15.85
CA SER A 157 -10.63 16.92 14.83
C SER A 157 -9.71 17.74 13.90
N GLY A 158 -8.63 18.30 14.44
CA GLY A 158 -7.63 19.03 13.67
C GLY A 158 -6.90 18.17 12.63
N PHE A 159 -6.59 16.91 12.95
CA PHE A 159 -6.01 15.96 11.99
C PHE A 159 -7.02 15.59 10.89
N GLY A 160 -8.26 15.27 11.26
CA GLY A 160 -9.32 15.00 10.30
C GLY A 160 -9.60 16.17 9.37
N ASN A 161 -9.62 17.40 9.91
CA ASN A 161 -9.79 18.63 9.13
C ASN A 161 -8.58 18.89 8.22
N LEU A 162 -7.34 18.66 8.69
CA LEU A 162 -6.13 18.77 7.88
C LEU A 162 -6.19 17.85 6.67
N MET A 163 -6.58 16.59 6.86
CA MET A 163 -6.68 15.61 5.78
C MET A 163 -7.77 15.98 4.75
N ARG A 164 -8.87 16.59 5.19
CA ARG A 164 -9.98 17.03 4.33
C ARG A 164 -9.78 18.42 3.73
N LYS A 165 -8.74 19.15 4.18
CA LYS A 165 -8.47 20.52 3.71
C LYS A 165 -8.16 20.51 2.22
N THR A 166 -8.64 21.52 1.54
CA THR A 166 -8.34 21.77 0.13
C THR A 166 -7.51 23.04 0.02
N TRP A 167 -6.50 23.01 -0.81
CA TRP A 167 -5.70 24.18 -1.18
C TRP A 167 -5.93 24.46 -2.66
N PHE A 168 -6.39 25.65 -3.00
CA PHE A 168 -6.85 26.01 -4.36
C PHE A 168 -7.82 24.97 -4.95
N ASN A 169 -8.80 24.51 -4.15
CA ASN A 169 -9.73 23.43 -4.49
C ASN A 169 -9.09 22.04 -4.67
N ILE A 170 -7.78 21.88 -4.59
CA ILE A 170 -7.09 20.58 -4.69
C ILE A 170 -7.11 19.91 -3.31
N PRO A 171 -7.56 18.64 -3.19
CA PRO A 171 -7.47 17.91 -1.93
C PRO A 171 -6.01 17.79 -1.47
N LEU A 172 -5.73 18.11 -0.22
CA LEU A 172 -4.38 17.99 0.34
C LEU A 172 -3.87 16.53 0.24
N ALA A 173 -4.76 15.57 0.35
CA ALA A 173 -4.46 14.16 0.13
C ALA A 173 -3.84 13.88 -1.24
N LEU A 174 -4.31 14.56 -2.31
CA LEU A 174 -3.72 14.41 -3.65
C LEU A 174 -2.28 14.91 -3.70
N LEU A 175 -1.99 16.04 -3.07
CA LEU A 175 -0.62 16.56 -2.97
C LEU A 175 0.28 15.58 -2.20
N PHE A 176 -0.22 15.00 -1.11
CA PHE A 176 0.49 13.95 -0.36
C PHE A 176 0.77 12.71 -1.22
N ILE A 177 -0.22 12.24 -1.99
CA ILE A 177 -0.03 11.14 -2.94
C ILE A 177 1.11 11.45 -3.91
N VAL A 178 1.06 12.61 -4.56
CA VAL A 178 2.06 13.01 -5.55
C VAL A 178 3.46 13.10 -4.93
N ILE A 179 3.58 13.74 -3.77
CA ILE A 179 4.87 13.86 -3.05
C ILE A 179 5.41 12.47 -2.68
N LEU A 180 4.58 11.60 -2.12
CA LEU A 180 4.99 10.25 -1.75
C LEU A 180 5.34 9.40 -2.97
N MET A 181 4.62 9.52 -4.08
CA MET A 181 4.95 8.84 -5.34
C MET A 181 6.29 9.32 -5.91
N ILE A 182 6.55 10.63 -5.88
CA ILE A 182 7.84 11.19 -6.31
C ILE A 182 8.96 10.69 -5.41
N ALA A 183 8.80 10.78 -4.08
CA ALA A 183 9.78 10.31 -3.11
C ALA A 183 10.10 8.83 -3.31
N ALA A 184 9.07 8.04 -3.50
CA ALA A 184 9.18 6.62 -3.71
C ALA A 184 9.84 6.28 -5.06
N ARG A 185 9.52 7.00 -6.14
CA ARG A 185 10.21 6.88 -7.43
C ARG A 185 11.70 7.25 -7.31
N LEU A 186 12.02 8.32 -6.60
CA LEU A 186 13.41 8.72 -6.34
C LEU A 186 14.13 7.65 -5.52
N LEU A 187 13.50 7.10 -4.49
CA LEU A 187 14.05 6.03 -3.67
C LEU A 187 14.41 4.80 -4.52
N THR A 188 13.53 4.38 -5.41
CA THR A 188 13.76 3.18 -6.23
C THR A 188 14.66 3.42 -7.42
N ASN A 189 14.63 4.60 -8.06
CA ASN A 189 15.35 4.82 -9.31
C ASN A 189 16.69 5.53 -9.13
N SER A 190 16.81 6.44 -8.16
CA SER A 190 17.95 7.34 -8.06
C SER A 190 18.91 6.98 -6.94
N THR A 191 18.50 6.14 -5.96
CA THR A 191 19.36 5.78 -4.83
C THR A 191 20.18 4.52 -5.06
N SER A 192 21.24 4.34 -4.26
CA SER A 192 22.01 3.09 -4.20
C SER A 192 21.14 1.91 -3.76
N PHE A 193 20.17 2.15 -2.84
CA PHE A 193 19.21 1.15 -2.43
C PHE A 193 18.38 0.63 -3.61
N GLY A 194 17.86 1.51 -4.45
CA GLY A 194 17.07 1.11 -5.62
C GLY A 194 17.88 0.33 -6.67
N ARG A 195 19.19 0.62 -6.80
CA ARG A 195 20.08 -0.19 -7.65
C ARG A 195 20.29 -1.59 -7.07
N GLN A 196 20.58 -1.69 -5.76
CA GLN A 196 20.70 -2.97 -5.06
C GLN A 196 19.42 -3.79 -5.12
N LEU A 197 18.26 -3.14 -4.96
CA LEU A 197 16.93 -3.76 -5.06
C LEU A 197 16.75 -4.47 -6.41
N ARG A 198 17.08 -3.80 -7.51
CA ARG A 198 16.98 -4.38 -8.86
C ARG A 198 18.02 -5.45 -9.11
N ALA A 199 19.23 -5.30 -8.58
CA ALA A 199 20.27 -6.31 -8.69
C ALA A 199 19.84 -7.62 -8.01
N VAL A 200 19.33 -7.54 -6.78
CA VAL A 200 18.81 -8.70 -6.03
C VAL A 200 17.62 -9.34 -6.76
N GLY A 201 16.71 -8.54 -7.31
CA GLY A 201 15.59 -9.04 -8.09
C GLY A 201 15.98 -9.64 -9.44
N GLY A 202 17.11 -9.23 -10.01
CA GLY A 202 17.65 -9.85 -11.22
C GLY A 202 18.18 -11.26 -10.94
N ASN A 203 19.18 -11.37 -10.08
CA ASN A 203 19.74 -12.63 -9.61
C ASN A 203 20.42 -12.44 -8.25
N GLU A 204 19.94 -13.17 -7.23
CA GLU A 204 20.44 -13.05 -5.85
C GLU A 204 21.91 -13.49 -5.72
N GLU A 205 22.32 -14.58 -6.40
CA GLU A 205 23.69 -15.10 -6.33
C GLU A 205 24.69 -14.13 -6.99
N SER A 206 24.33 -13.61 -8.16
CA SER A 206 25.14 -12.60 -8.83
C SER A 206 25.24 -11.31 -8.03
N ALA A 207 24.15 -10.86 -7.39
CA ALA A 207 24.17 -9.71 -6.52
C ALA A 207 25.07 -9.94 -5.29
N TYR A 208 25.00 -11.11 -4.68
CA TYR A 208 25.88 -11.48 -3.57
C TYR A 208 27.35 -11.48 -3.97
N SER A 209 27.68 -12.06 -5.14
CA SER A 209 29.04 -12.12 -5.67
C SER A 209 29.64 -10.74 -5.96
N THR A 210 28.81 -9.73 -6.20
CA THR A 210 29.24 -8.32 -6.35
C THR A 210 29.34 -7.56 -5.02
N GLY A 211 29.23 -8.26 -3.87
CA GLY A 211 29.35 -7.68 -2.54
C GLY A 211 28.07 -7.04 -1.99
N ILE A 212 26.92 -7.22 -2.65
CA ILE A 212 25.64 -6.72 -2.16
C ILE A 212 25.13 -7.62 -1.03
N ASN A 213 24.84 -7.03 0.13
CA ASN A 213 24.22 -7.77 1.22
C ASN A 213 22.72 -8.00 0.96
N VAL A 214 22.41 -9.13 0.31
CA VAL A 214 21.06 -9.53 -0.09
C VAL A 214 20.07 -9.54 1.09
N LYS A 215 20.52 -10.02 2.28
CA LYS A 215 19.68 -10.07 3.48
C LYS A 215 19.19 -8.68 3.88
N TRP A 216 20.11 -7.71 4.00
CA TRP A 216 19.77 -6.35 4.36
C TRP A 216 18.91 -5.65 3.31
N VAL A 217 19.12 -5.93 2.02
CA VAL A 217 18.27 -5.40 0.96
C VAL A 217 16.84 -5.90 1.13
N LYS A 218 16.64 -7.20 1.36
CA LYS A 218 15.30 -7.77 1.60
C LYS A 218 14.66 -7.16 2.84
N ILE A 219 15.35 -7.12 3.99
CA ILE A 219 14.82 -6.55 5.23
C ILE A 219 14.35 -5.11 5.01
N LYS A 220 15.18 -4.27 4.41
CA LYS A 220 14.85 -2.88 4.12
C LYS A 220 13.65 -2.77 3.17
N THR A 221 13.57 -3.62 2.16
CA THR A 221 12.47 -3.64 1.18
C THR A 221 11.13 -3.88 1.87
N TYR A 222 11.05 -4.91 2.70
CA TYR A 222 9.84 -5.23 3.44
C TYR A 222 9.52 -4.17 4.51
N ALA A 223 10.53 -3.60 5.18
CA ALA A 223 10.33 -2.49 6.11
C ALA A 223 9.73 -1.26 5.43
N PHE A 224 10.26 -0.85 4.28
CA PHE A 224 9.67 0.24 3.49
C PHE A 224 8.26 -0.10 3.01
N SER A 225 8.02 -1.34 2.58
CA SER A 225 6.69 -1.81 2.20
C SER A 225 5.69 -1.66 3.35
N GLY A 226 6.05 -2.07 4.56
CA GLY A 226 5.26 -1.90 5.77
C GLY A 226 5.04 -0.42 6.14
N MET A 227 6.04 0.45 5.94
CA MET A 227 5.89 1.90 6.10
C MET A 227 4.84 2.49 5.15
N PHE A 228 4.88 2.11 3.87
CA PHE A 228 3.87 2.56 2.91
C PHE A 228 2.47 2.03 3.25
N ALA A 229 2.36 0.78 3.66
CA ALA A 229 1.10 0.20 4.11
C ALA A 229 0.53 0.95 5.32
N SER A 230 1.37 1.31 6.30
CA SER A 230 0.93 2.06 7.48
C SER A 230 0.46 3.48 7.14
N LEU A 231 1.10 4.16 6.20
CA LEU A 231 0.60 5.44 5.68
C LEU A 231 -0.81 5.28 5.07
N GLY A 232 -1.04 4.20 4.32
CA GLY A 232 -2.39 3.86 3.85
C GLY A 232 -3.39 3.69 5.00
N GLY A 233 -3.01 2.98 6.07
CA GLY A 233 -3.85 2.76 7.26
C GLY A 233 -4.20 4.05 8.00
N ILE A 234 -3.24 4.95 8.16
CA ILE A 234 -3.45 6.25 8.82
C ILE A 234 -4.46 7.11 8.06
N PHE A 235 -4.41 7.13 6.74
CA PHE A 235 -5.34 7.89 5.90
C PHE A 235 -6.73 7.24 5.79
N TRP A 236 -6.84 5.95 6.08
CA TRP A 236 -8.14 5.25 6.11
C TRP A 236 -9.04 5.70 7.25
N GLN A 237 -8.49 6.28 8.29
CA GLN A 237 -9.19 6.70 9.51
C GLN A 237 -10.40 7.62 9.33
N PRO A 238 -10.38 8.64 8.46
CA PRO A 238 -11.53 9.51 8.30
C PRO A 238 -12.75 8.83 7.67
N ILE A 239 -12.59 7.63 7.12
CA ILE A 239 -13.59 7.00 6.25
C ILE A 239 -14.33 5.86 6.93
N SER A 240 -13.73 5.06 7.80
CA SER A 240 -14.48 4.03 8.53
C SER A 240 -13.70 3.33 9.65
N ILE A 241 -14.12 3.51 10.87
CA ILE A 241 -13.89 2.61 12.01
C ILE A 241 -14.46 1.19 11.72
N GLN A 242 -15.31 1.05 10.70
CA GLN A 242 -16.05 -0.19 10.39
C GLN A 242 -15.25 -1.26 9.61
N VAL A 243 -14.09 -0.96 9.06
CA VAL A 243 -13.36 -1.92 8.18
C VAL A 243 -12.65 -3.01 8.96
N THR A 244 -12.18 -2.72 10.16
CA THR A 244 -11.55 -3.74 11.04
C THR A 244 -12.51 -4.92 11.31
N LEU A 245 -13.82 -4.65 11.42
CA LEU A 245 -14.82 -5.68 11.63
C LEU A 245 -15.14 -6.52 10.39
N ARG A 246 -15.04 -5.96 9.19
CA ARG A 246 -15.30 -6.74 7.96
C ARG A 246 -14.17 -7.74 7.68
N LEU A 247 -12.93 -7.36 7.94
CA LEU A 247 -11.81 -8.30 7.83
C LEU A 247 -11.85 -9.36 8.92
N ALA A 248 -12.21 -9.00 10.15
CA ALA A 248 -12.47 -9.97 11.23
C ALA A 248 -13.66 -10.88 10.91
N GLY A 249 -14.71 -10.36 10.28
CA GLY A 249 -15.85 -11.15 9.81
C GLY A 249 -15.48 -12.17 8.73
N ILE A 250 -14.58 -11.82 7.82
CA ILE A 250 -14.05 -12.77 6.82
C ILE A 250 -13.20 -13.86 7.47
N ILE A 251 -12.39 -13.53 8.47
CA ILE A 251 -11.59 -14.49 9.23
C ILE A 251 -12.50 -15.41 10.06
N LEU A 252 -13.54 -14.88 10.68
CA LEU A 252 -14.56 -15.67 11.39
C LEU A 252 -15.36 -16.54 10.43
N LEU A 253 -15.73 -16.06 9.25
CA LEU A 253 -16.38 -16.89 8.22
C LEU A 253 -15.46 -17.99 7.70
N MET A 254 -14.18 -17.74 7.49
CA MET A 254 -13.20 -18.78 7.15
C MET A 254 -13.05 -19.81 8.27
N ARG A 255 -13.14 -19.40 9.54
CA ARG A 255 -13.12 -20.33 10.68
C ARG A 255 -14.36 -21.23 10.73
N TRP A 256 -15.54 -20.73 10.32
CA TRP A 256 -16.77 -21.53 10.22
C TRP A 256 -16.80 -22.48 9.01
N LEU A 257 -16.06 -22.15 7.95
CA LEU A 257 -15.94 -22.99 6.76
C LEU A 257 -14.88 -24.10 6.90
N LEU A 258 -14.03 -24.03 7.93
CA LEU A 258 -12.97 -25.00 8.22
C LEU A 258 -13.30 -25.92 9.41
N LEU A 259 -14.46 -25.77 10.06
CA LEU A 259 -15.06 -26.68 11.03
C LEU A 259 -16.21 -27.44 10.40
#